data_5ede0277530ab085ff4b35ef33437125
#
_entry.id   5ede0277530ab085ff4b35ef33437125
#
_cell.length_a   1.000
_cell.length_b   1.000
_cell.length_c   1.000
_cell.angle_alpha   90.00
_cell.angle_beta   90.00
_cell.angle_gamma   90.00
#
_symmetry.space_group_name_H-M   'P 1'
#
loop_
_entity.id
_entity.type
_entity.pdbx_description
1 polymer ?
#
loop_
_entity_poly.entity_id
_entity_poly.type
_entity_poly.pdbx_seq_one_letter_code
_entity_poly.pdbx_strand_id
1 'polypeptide(L)'
;ELWEEFKSRDFIESDIYNRQIHKKNLTDMNANKLFNYTIQLMETENNMRVLSRLIPQIKDFSSKLILYSYDSFLLDFNMKDGLDYLMKVKNILEQDGKYPVKVSWGLNYHDMEDITEKFV
;
A
#
# COMPACT_ATOMS: atom_id res chain seq x y z
N GLU A 1 -15.50 1.17 22.02
CA GLU A 1 -14.22 1.68 22.52
C GLU A 1 -13.66 2.79 21.65
N LEU A 2 -13.39 2.50 20.35
CA LEU A 2 -12.92 3.50 19.40
C LEU A 2 -13.88 4.70 19.28
N TRP A 3 -15.18 4.42 19.26
CA TRP A 3 -16.20 5.47 19.19
C TRP A 3 -16.23 6.33 20.44
N GLU A 4 -16.04 5.72 21.61
CA GLU A 4 -15.97 6.47 22.88
C GLU A 4 -14.73 7.36 22.93
N GLU A 5 -13.60 6.87 22.44
CA GLU A 5 -12.39 7.68 22.33
C GLU A 5 -12.60 8.88 21.40
N PHE A 6 -13.24 8.65 20.25
CA PHE A 6 -13.52 9.71 19.29
C PHE A 6 -14.41 10.80 19.89
N LYS A 7 -15.43 10.40 20.66
CA LYS A 7 -16.32 11.37 21.31
C LYS A 7 -15.62 12.20 22.36
N SER A 8 -14.63 11.64 23.04
CA SER A 8 -13.90 12.31 24.12
C SER A 8 -12.70 13.11 23.63
N ARG A 9 -12.22 12.88 22.40
CA ARG A 9 -11.06 13.55 21.83
C ARG A 9 -11.48 14.42 20.64
N ASP A 10 -10.65 15.41 20.34
CA ASP A 10 -10.89 16.31 19.19
C ASP A 10 -10.33 15.78 17.88
N PHE A 11 -9.70 14.61 17.90
CA PHE A 11 -9.07 14.03 16.73
C PHE A 11 -8.98 12.51 16.84
N ILE A 12 -8.76 11.86 15.70
CA ILE A 12 -8.29 10.47 15.65
C ILE A 12 -6.83 10.46 15.24
N GLU A 13 -6.10 9.46 15.70
CA GLU A 13 -4.66 9.36 15.46
C GLU A 13 -4.34 8.01 14.85
N SER A 14 -3.46 8.01 13.83
CA SER A 14 -3.01 6.77 13.22
C SER A 14 -1.93 6.09 14.04
N ASP A 15 -1.89 4.74 13.98
CA ASP A 15 -0.94 3.95 14.77
C ASP A 15 0.49 4.01 14.23
N ILE A 16 0.66 4.17 12.92
CA ILE A 16 1.98 4.06 12.28
C ILE A 16 2.73 5.39 12.32
N TYR A 17 2.10 6.46 11.86
CA TYR A 17 2.74 7.77 11.74
C TYR A 17 2.21 8.81 12.70
N ASN A 18 1.30 8.43 13.58
CA ASN A 18 0.69 9.32 14.57
C ASN A 18 0.06 10.57 13.93
N ARG A 19 -0.52 10.40 12.74
CA ARG A 19 -1.23 11.47 12.06
C ARG A 19 -2.53 11.75 12.77
N GLN A 20 -2.80 13.03 13.00
CA GLN A 20 -4.02 13.46 13.65
C GLN A 20 -5.01 14.01 12.61
N ILE A 21 -6.24 13.50 12.64
CA ILE A 21 -7.32 14.02 11.82
C ILE A 21 -8.36 14.61 12.75
N HIS A 22 -8.50 15.91 12.70
CA HIS A 22 -9.32 16.63 13.63
C HIS A 22 -10.82 16.46 13.35
N LYS A 23 -11.60 16.43 14.41
CA LYS A 23 -13.05 16.26 14.41
C LYS A 23 -13.76 17.23 13.46
N LYS A 24 -13.26 18.46 13.36
CA LYS A 24 -13.82 19.48 12.47
C LYS A 24 -13.81 19.08 10.99
N ASN A 25 -12.93 18.16 10.61
CA ASN A 25 -12.80 17.67 9.24
C ASN A 25 -13.60 16.38 9.01
N LEU A 26 -14.27 15.89 10.05
CA LEU A 26 -15.02 14.64 10.03
C LEU A 26 -16.47 14.90 10.40
N THR A 27 -17.31 15.20 9.38
CA THR A 27 -18.72 15.49 9.58
C THR A 27 -19.56 14.24 9.47
N ASP A 28 -20.71 14.22 10.16
CA ASP A 28 -21.68 13.13 10.12
C ASP A 28 -21.07 11.76 10.45
N MET A 29 -20.13 11.75 11.39
CA MET A 29 -19.44 10.52 11.78
C MET A 29 -20.31 9.66 12.70
N ASN A 30 -20.24 8.33 12.50
CA ASN A 30 -20.82 7.35 13.41
C ASN A 30 -19.80 6.23 13.64
N ALA A 31 -20.16 5.27 14.51
CA ALA A 31 -19.23 4.21 14.90
C ALA A 31 -18.76 3.36 13.71
N ASN A 32 -19.66 3.03 12.78
CA ASN A 32 -19.30 2.23 11.61
C ASN A 32 -18.41 2.99 10.62
N LYS A 33 -18.75 4.25 10.36
CA LYS A 33 -17.94 5.10 9.49
C LYS A 33 -16.55 5.33 10.07
N LEU A 34 -16.48 5.57 11.38
CA LEU A 34 -15.21 5.77 12.07
C LEU A 34 -14.33 4.53 11.97
N PHE A 35 -14.90 3.36 12.19
CA PHE A 35 -14.17 2.09 12.08
C PHE A 35 -13.61 1.89 10.67
N ASN A 36 -14.45 2.08 9.65
CA ASN A 36 -14.01 1.94 8.26
C ASN A 36 -12.94 2.96 7.89
N TYR A 37 -13.10 4.19 8.35
CA TYR A 37 -12.12 5.25 8.10
C TYR A 37 -10.77 4.93 8.74
N THR A 38 -10.79 4.42 9.95
CA THR A 38 -9.57 4.04 10.68
C THR A 38 -8.83 2.92 9.94
N ILE A 39 -9.57 1.90 9.44
CA ILE A 39 -8.98 0.81 8.66
C ILE A 39 -8.34 1.33 7.38
N GLN A 40 -9.03 2.19 6.64
CA GLN A 40 -8.50 2.79 5.42
C GLN A 40 -7.23 3.62 5.69
N LEU A 41 -7.22 4.35 6.79
CA LEU A 41 -6.06 5.12 7.21
C LEU A 41 -4.88 4.21 7.50
N MET A 42 -5.10 3.11 8.21
CA MET A 42 -4.06 2.12 8.50
C MET A 42 -3.50 1.49 7.23
N GLU A 43 -4.35 1.13 6.28
CA GLU A 43 -3.93 0.57 5.00
C GLU A 43 -3.06 1.56 4.23
N THR A 44 -3.50 2.82 4.14
CA THR A 44 -2.75 3.85 3.43
C THR A 44 -1.38 4.07 4.05
N GLU A 45 -1.31 4.16 5.38
CA GLU A 45 -0.04 4.37 6.06
C GLU A 45 0.88 3.17 5.97
N ASN A 46 0.34 1.95 6.02
CA ASN A 46 1.12 0.74 5.82
C ASN A 46 1.74 0.73 4.42
N ASN A 47 0.96 1.09 3.41
CA ASN A 47 1.45 1.16 2.03
C ASN A 47 2.51 2.25 1.84
N MET A 48 2.36 3.39 2.52
CA MET A 48 3.39 4.44 2.51
C MET A 48 4.69 3.96 3.15
N ARG A 49 4.60 3.19 4.23
CA ARG A 49 5.77 2.58 4.86
C ARG A 49 6.45 1.60 3.92
N VAL A 50 5.66 0.79 3.21
CA VAL A 50 6.20 -0.16 2.21
C VAL A 50 6.90 0.59 1.09
N LEU A 51 6.30 1.68 0.57
CA LEU A 51 6.91 2.51 -0.45
C LEU A 51 8.25 3.09 0.01
N SER A 52 8.32 3.53 1.26
CA SER A 52 9.55 4.10 1.81
C SER A 52 10.69 3.09 1.86
N ARG A 53 10.37 1.79 1.93
CA ARG A 53 11.35 0.71 1.86
C ARG A 53 11.66 0.30 0.43
N LEU A 54 10.65 0.31 -0.44
CA LEU A 54 10.78 -0.13 -1.82
C LEU A 54 11.64 0.82 -2.66
N ILE A 55 11.35 2.11 -2.59
CA ILE A 55 11.98 3.10 -3.47
C ILE A 55 13.50 3.08 -3.40
N PRO A 56 14.14 3.09 -2.20
CA PRO A 56 15.61 3.01 -2.14
C PRO A 56 16.18 1.71 -2.69
N GLN A 57 15.41 0.61 -2.60
CA GLN A 57 15.87 -0.71 -3.03
C GLN A 57 15.86 -0.89 -4.54
N ILE A 58 15.03 -0.14 -5.26
CA ILE A 58 14.86 -0.29 -6.70
C ILE A 58 15.45 0.87 -7.51
N LYS A 59 15.99 1.89 -6.86
CA LYS A 59 16.47 3.10 -7.53
C LYS A 59 17.58 2.85 -8.54
N ASP A 60 18.40 1.81 -8.33
CA ASP A 60 19.52 1.48 -9.20
C ASP A 60 19.15 0.56 -10.35
N PHE A 61 17.91 0.08 -10.39
CA PHE A 61 17.40 -0.72 -11.49
C PHE A 61 16.86 0.15 -12.62
N SER A 62 16.79 -0.42 -13.82
CA SER A 62 16.20 0.27 -14.98
C SER A 62 14.68 0.36 -14.91
N SER A 63 14.05 -0.59 -14.25
CA SER A 63 12.60 -0.59 -14.03
C SER A 63 12.21 0.52 -13.05
N LYS A 64 11.05 1.12 -13.27
CA LYS A 64 10.58 2.25 -12.45
C LYS A 64 9.19 2.01 -11.92
N LEU A 65 8.95 2.47 -10.70
CA LEU A 65 7.60 2.56 -10.14
C LEU A 65 6.94 3.81 -10.72
N ILE A 66 5.80 3.63 -11.39
CA ILE A 66 5.11 4.74 -12.06
C ILE A 66 3.79 5.11 -11.44
N LEU A 67 3.14 4.20 -10.72
CA LEU A 67 1.84 4.48 -10.13
C LEU A 67 1.61 3.63 -8.89
N TYR A 68 1.11 4.27 -7.85
CA TYR A 68 0.54 3.63 -6.69
C TYR A 68 -0.95 3.97 -6.64
N SER A 69 -1.78 2.96 -6.50
CA SER A 69 -3.24 3.15 -6.45
C SER A 69 -3.84 2.16 -5.46
N TYR A 70 -4.40 2.67 -4.38
CA TYR A 70 -5.03 1.89 -3.31
C TYR A 70 -4.12 0.78 -2.78
N ASP A 71 -4.33 -0.44 -3.24
CA ASP A 71 -3.62 -1.64 -2.83
C ASP A 71 -2.73 -2.22 -3.93
N SER A 72 -2.48 -1.45 -4.99
CA SER A 72 -1.69 -1.92 -6.13
C SER A 72 -0.55 -0.98 -6.48
N PHE A 73 0.51 -1.57 -7.06
CA PHE A 73 1.69 -0.85 -7.52
C PHE A 73 1.92 -1.18 -8.98
N LEU A 74 2.07 -0.18 -9.80
CA LEU A 74 2.35 -0.34 -11.22
C LEU A 74 3.79 0.04 -11.51
N LEU A 75 4.52 -0.88 -12.14
CA LEU A 75 5.92 -0.68 -12.49
C LEU A 75 6.11 -0.75 -14.00
N ASP A 76 6.99 0.09 -14.50
CA ASP A 76 7.48 -0.03 -15.87
C ASP A 76 8.70 -0.95 -15.84
N PHE A 77 8.47 -2.22 -16.18
CA PHE A 77 9.49 -3.25 -16.06
C PHE A 77 10.43 -3.24 -17.27
N ASN A 78 11.73 -3.22 -16.96
CA ASN A 78 12.78 -3.38 -17.96
C ASN A 78 13.33 -4.81 -17.90
N MET A 79 13.30 -5.51 -19.03
CA MET A 79 13.72 -6.92 -19.11
C MET A 79 15.17 -7.14 -18.63
N LYS A 80 16.00 -6.11 -18.69
CA LYS A 80 17.39 -6.19 -18.22
C LYS A 80 17.50 -6.51 -16.75
N ASP A 81 16.52 -6.11 -15.96
CA ASP A 81 16.54 -6.31 -14.51
C ASP A 81 16.21 -7.75 -14.11
N GLY A 82 15.53 -8.49 -14.99
CA GLY A 82 15.29 -9.92 -14.83
C GLY A 82 14.34 -10.30 -13.69
N LEU A 83 14.25 -11.60 -13.45
CA LEU A 83 13.38 -12.14 -12.40
C LEU A 83 13.81 -11.73 -11.00
N ASP A 84 15.10 -11.51 -10.78
CA ASP A 84 15.60 -11.12 -9.45
C ASP A 84 14.98 -9.80 -8.99
N TYR A 85 14.82 -8.86 -9.91
CA TYR A 85 14.14 -7.60 -9.61
C TYR A 85 12.68 -7.84 -9.21
N LEU A 86 11.97 -8.66 -9.97
CA LEU A 86 10.57 -8.96 -9.70
C LEU A 86 10.39 -9.66 -8.35
N MET A 87 11.26 -10.61 -8.05
CA MET A 87 11.25 -11.32 -6.77
C MET A 87 11.53 -10.35 -5.62
N LYS A 88 12.49 -9.46 -5.79
CA LYS A 88 12.83 -8.46 -4.77
C LYS A 88 11.65 -7.55 -4.47
N VAL A 89 11.02 -7.01 -5.51
CA VAL A 89 9.84 -6.15 -5.35
C VAL A 89 8.71 -6.91 -4.67
N LYS A 90 8.43 -8.13 -5.14
CA LYS A 90 7.38 -8.97 -4.56
C LYS A 90 7.61 -9.21 -3.07
N ASN A 91 8.83 -9.57 -2.69
CA ASN A 91 9.15 -9.84 -1.28
C ASN A 91 8.98 -8.60 -0.40
N ILE A 92 9.38 -7.44 -0.90
CA ILE A 92 9.20 -6.19 -0.17
C ILE A 92 7.72 -5.87 0.03
N LEU A 93 6.93 -6.01 -1.03
CA LEU A 93 5.50 -5.72 -0.98
C LEU A 93 4.74 -6.71 -0.08
N GLU A 94 5.19 -7.95 -0.03
CA GLU A 94 4.58 -8.99 0.82
C GLU A 94 4.95 -8.84 2.29
N GLN A 95 5.93 -8.02 2.61
CA GLN A 95 6.37 -7.78 3.99
C GLN A 95 6.68 -9.10 4.72
N ASP A 96 7.60 -9.88 4.16
CA ASP A 96 8.02 -11.18 4.68
C ASP A 96 6.88 -12.22 4.70
N GLY A 97 6.02 -12.17 3.69
CA GLY A 97 4.95 -13.13 3.51
C GLY A 97 3.66 -12.85 4.28
N LYS A 98 3.58 -11.71 4.94
CA LYS A 98 2.35 -11.34 5.69
C LYS A 98 1.17 -11.03 4.77
N TYR A 99 1.45 -10.48 3.59
CA TYR A 99 0.43 -10.02 2.66
C TYR A 99 0.72 -10.57 1.26
N PRO A 100 0.04 -11.66 0.85
CA PRO A 100 0.26 -12.22 -0.48
C PRO A 100 0.01 -11.21 -1.59
N VAL A 101 0.88 -11.19 -2.59
CA VAL A 101 0.81 -10.25 -3.70
C VAL A 101 0.60 -11.00 -5.01
N LYS A 102 -0.39 -10.58 -5.78
CA LYS A 102 -0.60 -11.07 -7.13
C LYS A 102 0.26 -10.28 -8.09
N VAL A 103 0.84 -10.96 -9.07
CA VAL A 103 1.66 -10.34 -10.09
C VAL A 103 0.99 -10.51 -11.44
N SER A 104 0.78 -9.40 -12.13
CA SER A 104 0.24 -9.39 -13.49
C SER A 104 1.20 -8.59 -14.37
N TRP A 105 1.34 -8.99 -15.64
CA TRP A 105 2.18 -8.27 -16.58
C TRP A 105 1.53 -8.15 -17.93
N GLY A 106 1.97 -7.17 -18.72
CA GLY A 106 1.45 -6.94 -20.04
C GLY A 106 2.17 -5.77 -20.71
N LEU A 107 1.86 -5.55 -21.98
CA LEU A 107 2.42 -4.44 -22.73
C LEU A 107 1.74 -3.10 -22.41
N ASN A 108 0.57 -3.16 -21.78
CA ASN A 108 -0.16 -1.97 -21.34
C ASN A 108 -0.99 -2.30 -20.11
N TYR A 109 -1.51 -1.26 -19.45
CA TYR A 109 -2.23 -1.40 -18.18
C TYR A 109 -3.56 -2.14 -18.32
N HIS A 110 -4.14 -2.11 -19.50
CA HIS A 110 -5.46 -2.73 -19.75
C HIS A 110 -5.36 -4.24 -19.98
N ASP A 111 -4.35 -4.68 -20.74
CA ASP A 111 -4.19 -6.07 -21.16
C ASP A 111 -3.08 -6.75 -20.36
N MET A 112 -3.41 -7.19 -19.16
CA MET A 112 -2.47 -7.86 -18.28
C MET A 112 -2.89 -9.30 -17.97
N GLU A 113 -1.90 -10.18 -17.89
CA GLU A 113 -2.06 -11.58 -17.54
C GLU A 113 -1.50 -11.83 -16.14
N ASP A 114 -2.24 -12.58 -15.32
CA ASP A 114 -1.77 -12.98 -13.99
C ASP A 114 -0.67 -14.04 -14.13
N ILE A 115 0.51 -13.71 -13.62
CA ILE A 115 1.66 -14.60 -13.63
C ILE A 115 2.13 -14.97 -12.23
N THR A 116 1.28 -14.80 -11.23
CA THR A 116 1.61 -15.05 -9.81
C THR A 116 2.20 -16.45 -9.60
N GLU A 117 1.67 -17.44 -10.30
CA GLU A 117 2.11 -18.83 -10.19
C GLU A 117 3.59 -19.04 -10.57
N LYS A 118 4.15 -18.17 -11.40
CA LYS A 118 5.54 -18.25 -11.82
C LYS A 118 6.54 -17.90 -10.71
N PHE A 119 6.04 -17.36 -9.60
CA PHE A 119 6.85 -16.95 -8.45
C PHE A 119 6.72 -17.87 -7.25
N VAL A 120 6.06 -18.99 -7.41
CA VAL A 120 5.88 -19.97 -6.34
C VAL A 120 7.01 -20.99 -6.33
#